data_a96858d29a1782ad0095c397a698761e
#
_entry.id   a96858d29a1782ad0095c397a698761e
#
_cell.length_a   1.000
_cell.length_b   1.000
_cell.length_c   1.000
_cell.angle_alpha   90.00
_cell.angle_beta   90.00
_cell.angle_gamma   90.00
#
_symmetry.space_group_name_H-M   'P 1'
#
loop_
_entity.id
_entity.type
_entity.pdbx_description
1 polymer ?
#
loop_
_entity_poly.entity_id
_entity_poly.type
_entity_poly.pdbx_seq_one_letter_code
_entity_poly.pdbx_strand_id
1 'polypeptide(L)'
;MYRNINVYKYLSLVIIILSFVYVIYLSYISVFNIFIGADVKINEQGKLEVTNVVDYTDEYYSGVKKGDIILEVNGKKGSDVQLERGRLVNVESLTVERDNKSFRLQNVSLISEENLFMYLIPLISYSICVFCIFFVYRINKVRKSPSAFVLILFLLFVSVAYVSACGARRGEEVSTYLLVLTLVSCPILYIHFIYKYFAELGTKLFKKKILIIMYILPLINLLLEALLSNRLNSSAFLSNLNLISFFVLVLTVSILIHQGIRKIKHNEQKSILKILAYINILSFSPFIIFFVIPYVLFDKYLSPFSLAAFTLVIPFSLVYQFMTNRLYNIDFVVGRLKYYGF
;
A
#
# COMPACT_ATOMS: atom_id res chain seq x y z
N MET A 1 -1.02 6.75 33.73
CA MET A 1 -0.67 7.09 32.35
C MET A 1 0.63 6.42 31.86
N TYR A 2 1.68 6.29 32.67
CA TYR A 2 2.98 5.70 32.30
C TYR A 2 2.97 4.20 31.98
N ARG A 3 2.06 3.41 32.54
CA ARG A 3 1.99 1.94 32.33
C ARG A 3 1.69 1.56 30.87
N ASN A 4 0.95 2.39 30.14
CA ASN A 4 0.57 2.11 28.74
C ASN A 4 1.69 2.41 27.73
N ILE A 5 2.66 3.27 28.05
CA ILE A 5 3.73 3.66 27.11
C ILE A 5 4.67 2.48 26.81
N ASN A 6 5.00 1.67 27.82
CA ASN A 6 5.82 0.48 27.64
C ASN A 6 5.11 -0.56 26.77
N VAL A 7 3.80 -0.75 26.95
CA VAL A 7 3.00 -1.67 26.10
C VAL A 7 3.04 -1.24 24.63
N TYR A 8 2.84 0.03 24.34
CA TYR A 8 2.92 0.55 22.96
C TYR A 8 4.31 0.40 22.33
N LYS A 9 5.36 0.54 23.14
CA LYS A 9 6.74 0.32 22.72
C LYS A 9 6.98 -1.12 22.32
N TYR A 10 6.61 -2.09 23.16
CA TYR A 10 6.77 -3.52 22.85
C TYR A 10 5.90 -3.93 21.67
N LEU A 11 4.66 -3.46 21.61
CA LEU A 11 3.76 -3.75 20.49
C LEU A 11 4.32 -3.22 19.17
N SER A 12 4.83 -2.00 19.13
CA SER A 12 5.46 -1.46 17.90
C SER A 12 6.69 -2.27 17.49
N LEU A 13 7.51 -2.69 18.43
CA LEU A 13 8.70 -3.51 18.15
C LEU A 13 8.31 -4.88 17.57
N VAL A 14 7.29 -5.53 18.13
CA VAL A 14 6.77 -6.80 17.60
C VAL A 14 6.26 -6.63 16.18
N ILE A 15 5.49 -5.58 15.90
CA ILE A 15 4.96 -5.32 14.55
C ILE A 15 6.10 -5.03 13.56
N ILE A 16 7.15 -4.30 13.97
CA ILE A 16 8.34 -4.06 13.13
C ILE A 16 9.03 -5.37 12.80
N ILE A 17 9.26 -6.24 13.78
CA ILE A 17 9.89 -7.55 13.56
C ILE A 17 9.04 -8.41 12.61
N LEU A 18 7.73 -8.48 12.84
CA LEU A 18 6.82 -9.22 11.96
C LEU A 18 6.82 -8.68 10.53
N SER A 19 6.85 -7.35 10.35
CA SER A 19 6.95 -6.74 9.03
C SER A 19 8.26 -7.08 8.34
N PHE A 20 9.37 -7.13 9.07
CA PHE A 20 10.68 -7.50 8.54
C PHE A 20 10.72 -8.97 8.08
N VAL A 21 10.20 -9.89 8.91
CA VAL A 21 10.07 -11.32 8.54
C VAL A 21 9.20 -11.46 7.29
N TYR A 22 8.10 -10.72 7.21
CA TYR A 22 7.23 -10.72 6.05
C TYR A 22 7.92 -10.20 4.77
N VAL A 23 8.73 -9.15 4.87
CA VAL A 23 9.51 -8.63 3.74
C VAL A 23 10.55 -9.65 3.26
N ILE A 24 11.22 -10.37 4.17
CA ILE A 24 12.14 -11.47 3.81
C ILE A 24 11.36 -12.57 3.06
N TYR A 25 10.21 -12.98 3.57
CA TYR A 25 9.33 -13.97 2.93
C TYR A 25 8.93 -13.54 1.52
N LEU A 26 8.48 -12.30 1.33
CA LEU A 26 8.12 -11.77 0.02
C LEU A 26 9.33 -11.62 -0.91
N SER A 27 10.51 -11.28 -0.38
CA SER A 27 11.75 -11.29 -1.15
C SER A 27 12.02 -12.67 -1.73
N TYR A 28 11.89 -13.70 -0.92
CA TYR A 28 12.04 -15.08 -1.34
C TYR A 28 11.04 -15.44 -2.45
N ILE A 29 9.75 -15.19 -2.25
CA ILE A 29 8.71 -15.45 -3.26
C ILE A 29 9.00 -14.66 -4.55
N SER A 30 9.40 -13.40 -4.43
CA SER A 30 9.65 -12.54 -5.60
C SER A 30 10.80 -13.03 -6.48
N VAL A 31 11.78 -13.69 -5.88
CA VAL A 31 12.93 -14.25 -6.62
C VAL A 31 12.64 -15.64 -7.17
N PHE A 32 11.94 -16.48 -6.39
CA PHE A 32 11.79 -17.89 -6.72
C PHE A 32 10.43 -18.26 -7.34
N ASN A 33 9.36 -17.48 -7.11
CA ASN A 33 8.04 -17.70 -7.71
C ASN A 33 7.82 -16.71 -8.86
N ILE A 34 8.11 -17.15 -10.06
CA ILE A 34 8.08 -16.28 -11.24
C ILE A 34 6.65 -16.15 -11.74
N PHE A 35 6.21 -14.93 -11.91
CA PHE A 35 4.86 -14.55 -12.34
C PHE A 35 4.88 -14.11 -13.81
N ILE A 36 4.00 -14.70 -14.65
CA ILE A 36 3.94 -14.40 -16.08
C ILE A 36 3.11 -13.17 -16.46
N GLY A 37 2.53 -12.48 -15.48
CA GLY A 37 1.76 -11.26 -15.72
C GLY A 37 0.37 -11.47 -16.33
N ALA A 38 -0.14 -12.71 -16.39
CA ALA A 38 -1.43 -13.01 -16.98
C ALA A 38 -2.44 -13.52 -15.96
N ASP A 39 -3.66 -12.97 -15.99
CA ASP A 39 -4.82 -13.50 -15.28
C ASP A 39 -5.54 -14.50 -16.21
N VAL A 40 -5.91 -15.66 -15.68
CA VAL A 40 -6.58 -16.72 -16.43
C VAL A 40 -7.88 -17.15 -15.76
N LYS A 41 -8.83 -17.60 -16.56
CA LYS A 41 -10.08 -18.21 -16.07
C LYS A 41 -10.41 -19.45 -16.87
N ILE A 42 -11.22 -20.33 -16.31
CA ILE A 42 -11.85 -21.43 -17.04
C ILE A 42 -13.03 -20.84 -17.82
N ASN A 43 -13.02 -20.98 -19.15
CA ASN A 43 -14.12 -20.54 -20.00
C ASN A 43 -15.28 -21.55 -19.98
N GLU A 44 -16.36 -21.25 -20.70
CA GLU A 44 -17.55 -22.11 -20.80
C GLU A 44 -17.28 -23.50 -21.39
N GLN A 45 -16.17 -23.64 -22.14
CA GLN A 45 -15.74 -24.91 -22.73
C GLN A 45 -14.80 -25.72 -21.82
N GLY A 46 -14.56 -25.25 -20.56
CA GLY A 46 -13.67 -25.90 -19.61
C GLY A 46 -12.19 -25.72 -19.92
N LYS A 47 -11.82 -24.79 -20.82
CA LYS A 47 -10.43 -24.47 -21.17
C LYS A 47 -9.96 -23.25 -20.40
N LEU A 48 -8.65 -23.19 -20.07
CA LEU A 48 -8.02 -22.01 -19.51
C LEU A 48 -7.86 -20.92 -20.57
N GLU A 49 -8.46 -19.76 -20.32
CA GLU A 49 -8.39 -18.59 -21.20
C GLU A 49 -7.72 -17.42 -20.47
N VAL A 50 -6.82 -16.74 -21.16
CA VAL A 50 -6.18 -15.50 -20.68
C VAL A 50 -7.19 -14.37 -20.75
N THR A 51 -7.57 -13.85 -19.59
CA THR A 51 -8.57 -12.78 -19.49
C THR A 51 -7.97 -11.41 -19.46
N ASN A 52 -6.77 -11.29 -18.89
CA ASN A 52 -6.06 -10.03 -18.79
C ASN A 52 -4.56 -10.30 -18.81
N VAL A 53 -3.82 -9.41 -19.48
CA VAL A 53 -2.36 -9.37 -19.45
C VAL A 53 -2.00 -8.02 -18.86
N VAL A 54 -1.14 -8.03 -17.87
CA VAL A 54 -0.76 -6.81 -17.18
C VAL A 54 0.20 -6.01 -18.05
N ASP A 55 -0.24 -4.87 -18.59
CA ASP A 55 0.40 -4.06 -19.64
C ASP A 55 1.87 -3.66 -19.40
N TYR A 56 2.34 -3.72 -18.17
CA TYR A 56 3.74 -3.42 -17.85
C TYR A 56 4.59 -4.67 -17.50
N THR A 57 4.04 -5.87 -17.72
CA THR A 57 4.81 -7.11 -17.85
C THR A 57 4.79 -7.50 -19.31
N ASP A 58 5.34 -6.68 -20.11
CA ASP A 58 5.40 -6.80 -21.57
C ASP A 58 4.76 -8.05 -22.19
N GLU A 59 3.75 -7.84 -23.03
CA GLU A 59 3.41 -8.77 -24.14
C GLU A 59 4.69 -9.25 -24.85
N TYR A 60 5.75 -8.48 -24.76
CA TYR A 60 7.03 -8.68 -25.43
C TYR A 60 7.85 -9.83 -24.83
N TYR A 61 7.82 -10.05 -23.50
CA TYR A 61 8.64 -11.08 -22.86
C TYR A 61 7.93 -12.43 -22.74
N SER A 62 6.64 -12.46 -22.45
CA SER A 62 5.90 -13.71 -22.33
C SER A 62 5.28 -14.19 -23.65
N GLY A 63 5.04 -13.28 -24.59
CA GLY A 63 4.31 -13.59 -25.84
C GLY A 63 2.84 -13.98 -25.63
N VAL A 64 2.34 -13.96 -24.38
CA VAL A 64 0.96 -14.30 -24.03
C VAL A 64 0.08 -13.09 -24.30
N LYS A 65 -1.09 -13.30 -24.91
CA LYS A 65 -2.07 -12.25 -25.20
C LYS A 65 -3.42 -12.55 -24.59
N LYS A 66 -4.19 -11.50 -24.36
CA LYS A 66 -5.60 -11.63 -23.97
C LYS A 66 -6.37 -12.42 -25.03
N GLY A 67 -7.15 -13.41 -24.57
CA GLY A 67 -7.90 -14.32 -25.43
C GLY A 67 -7.15 -15.58 -25.84
N ASP A 68 -5.86 -15.74 -25.49
CA ASP A 68 -5.15 -16.99 -25.69
C ASP A 68 -5.79 -18.12 -24.88
N ILE A 69 -5.92 -19.28 -25.48
CA ILE A 69 -6.34 -20.51 -24.80
C ILE A 69 -5.09 -21.28 -24.39
N ILE A 70 -4.95 -21.56 -23.12
CA ILE A 70 -3.79 -22.29 -22.58
C ILE A 70 -4.04 -23.79 -22.73
N LEU A 71 -3.24 -24.45 -23.56
CA LEU A 71 -3.31 -25.88 -23.80
C LEU A 71 -2.46 -26.67 -22.79
N GLU A 72 -1.23 -26.19 -22.54
CA GLU A 72 -0.28 -26.87 -21.66
C GLU A 72 0.53 -25.83 -20.84
N VAL A 73 0.84 -26.21 -19.60
CA VAL A 73 1.74 -25.47 -18.69
C VAL A 73 2.79 -26.44 -18.18
N ASN A 74 4.08 -26.18 -18.43
CA ASN A 74 5.19 -27.06 -18.03
C ASN A 74 4.98 -28.54 -18.47
N GLY A 75 4.37 -28.75 -19.64
CA GLY A 75 4.06 -30.10 -20.19
C GLY A 75 2.84 -30.80 -19.57
N LYS A 76 2.11 -30.14 -18.65
CA LYS A 76 0.83 -30.62 -18.12
C LYS A 76 -0.33 -29.96 -18.86
N LYS A 77 -1.43 -30.69 -19.06
CA LYS A 77 -2.64 -30.10 -19.67
C LYS A 77 -3.12 -28.90 -18.85
N GLY A 78 -3.55 -27.85 -19.54
CA GLY A 78 -4.06 -26.62 -18.90
C GLY A 78 -5.20 -26.89 -17.89
N SER A 79 -6.08 -27.87 -18.18
CA SER A 79 -7.16 -28.29 -17.27
C SER A 79 -6.69 -28.81 -15.91
N ASP A 80 -5.46 -29.32 -15.83
CA ASP A 80 -4.91 -30.00 -14.64
C ASP A 80 -4.02 -29.08 -13.81
N VAL A 81 -3.91 -27.80 -14.21
CA VAL A 81 -3.06 -26.82 -13.54
C VAL A 81 -3.81 -26.13 -12.43
N GLN A 82 -3.22 -26.11 -11.26
CA GLN A 82 -3.75 -25.33 -10.12
C GLN A 82 -3.45 -23.83 -10.34
N LEU A 83 -4.49 -23.03 -10.25
CA LEU A 83 -4.40 -21.57 -10.31
C LEU A 83 -4.30 -20.97 -8.92
N GLU A 84 -3.33 -20.11 -8.72
CA GLU A 84 -3.29 -19.27 -7.52
C GLU A 84 -4.14 -18.01 -7.77
N ARG A 85 -5.38 -18.02 -7.28
CA ARG A 85 -6.37 -16.92 -7.46
C ARG A 85 -6.54 -16.47 -8.91
N GLY A 86 -6.64 -17.42 -9.83
CA GLY A 86 -6.79 -17.14 -11.26
C GLY A 86 -5.50 -16.74 -11.96
N ARG A 87 -4.34 -17.05 -11.38
CA ARG A 87 -3.01 -16.72 -11.93
C ARG A 87 -2.16 -17.95 -12.07
N LEU A 88 -1.32 -17.92 -13.09
CA LEU A 88 -0.29 -18.93 -13.31
C LEU A 88 1.03 -18.46 -12.71
N VAL A 89 1.61 -19.29 -11.85
CA VAL A 89 2.91 -19.08 -11.22
C VAL A 89 3.86 -20.23 -11.56
N ASN A 90 5.16 -19.97 -11.54
CA ASN A 90 6.23 -20.93 -11.82
C ASN A 90 6.10 -21.60 -13.21
N VAL A 91 5.80 -20.79 -14.22
CA VAL A 91 5.65 -21.25 -15.59
C VAL A 91 7.00 -21.14 -16.32
N GLU A 92 7.58 -22.29 -16.71
CA GLU A 92 8.81 -22.34 -17.52
C GLU A 92 8.47 -22.41 -19.02
N SER A 93 7.43 -23.17 -19.37
CA SER A 93 6.95 -23.30 -20.73
C SER A 93 5.43 -23.27 -20.78
N LEU A 94 4.90 -22.67 -21.84
CA LEU A 94 3.47 -22.50 -22.05
C LEU A 94 3.14 -22.85 -23.51
N THR A 95 2.14 -23.69 -23.73
CA THR A 95 1.56 -23.89 -25.06
C THR A 95 0.21 -23.20 -25.10
N VAL A 96 0.06 -22.21 -25.98
CA VAL A 96 -1.17 -21.45 -26.17
C VAL A 96 -1.74 -21.68 -27.57
N GLU A 97 -3.07 -21.64 -27.66
CA GLU A 97 -3.80 -21.61 -28.92
C GLU A 97 -4.29 -20.17 -29.18
N ARG A 98 -3.93 -19.63 -30.35
CA ARG A 98 -4.34 -18.32 -30.84
C ARG A 98 -4.71 -18.42 -32.28
N ASP A 99 -5.87 -17.97 -32.71
CA ASP A 99 -6.34 -18.03 -34.08
C ASP A 99 -6.27 -19.47 -34.70
N ASN A 100 -6.63 -20.49 -33.92
CA ASN A 100 -6.57 -21.91 -34.23
C ASN A 100 -5.13 -22.41 -34.54
N LYS A 101 -4.09 -21.71 -34.13
CA LYS A 101 -2.70 -22.13 -34.20
C LYS A 101 -2.11 -22.30 -32.83
N SER A 102 -1.37 -23.37 -32.61
CA SER A 102 -0.67 -23.59 -31.34
C SER A 102 0.73 -22.98 -31.40
N PHE A 103 1.06 -22.24 -30.36
CA PHE A 103 2.37 -21.62 -30.15
C PHE A 103 2.96 -22.13 -28.84
N ARG A 104 4.20 -22.61 -28.90
CA ARG A 104 4.95 -22.95 -27.68
C ARG A 104 5.86 -21.79 -27.28
N LEU A 105 5.59 -21.24 -26.12
CA LEU A 105 6.38 -20.18 -25.48
C LEU A 105 7.34 -20.85 -24.49
N GLN A 106 8.63 -20.58 -24.62
CA GLN A 106 9.67 -21.08 -23.72
C GLN A 106 10.30 -19.91 -22.98
N ASN A 107 10.85 -20.15 -21.80
CA ASN A 107 11.47 -19.13 -20.94
C ASN A 107 10.52 -18.00 -20.55
N VAL A 108 9.23 -18.32 -20.40
CA VAL A 108 8.18 -17.36 -20.02
C VAL A 108 8.45 -16.74 -18.64
N SER A 109 9.30 -17.39 -17.87
CA SER A 109 9.59 -17.11 -16.48
C SER A 109 10.91 -16.39 -16.22
N LEU A 110 11.53 -15.81 -17.24
CA LEU A 110 12.78 -15.07 -17.02
C LEU A 110 12.52 -13.85 -16.12
N ILE A 111 13.41 -13.64 -15.14
CA ILE A 111 13.45 -12.43 -14.35
C ILE A 111 13.74 -11.28 -15.30
N SER A 112 12.70 -10.60 -15.78
CA SER A 112 12.88 -9.39 -16.55
C SER A 112 13.41 -8.29 -15.63
N GLU A 113 14.22 -7.37 -16.17
CA GLU A 113 14.68 -6.20 -15.43
C GLU A 113 13.50 -5.43 -14.82
N GLU A 114 12.37 -5.38 -15.51
CA GLU A 114 11.13 -4.75 -15.04
C GLU A 114 10.50 -5.44 -13.83
N ASN A 115 10.49 -6.77 -13.78
CA ASN A 115 10.05 -7.52 -12.60
C ASN A 115 10.93 -7.22 -11.38
N LEU A 116 12.23 -7.03 -11.60
CA LEU A 116 13.16 -6.62 -10.56
C LEU A 116 12.88 -5.19 -10.08
N PHE A 117 12.64 -4.25 -11.00
CA PHE A 117 12.29 -2.87 -10.66
C PHE A 117 10.98 -2.79 -9.86
N MET A 118 9.97 -3.57 -10.24
CA MET A 118 8.68 -3.63 -9.53
C MET A 118 8.81 -4.12 -8.08
N TYR A 119 9.83 -4.90 -7.78
CA TYR A 119 10.12 -5.33 -6.42
C TYR A 119 11.05 -4.35 -5.69
N LEU A 120 12.05 -3.80 -6.37
CA LEU A 120 13.03 -2.90 -5.78
C LEU A 120 12.40 -1.60 -5.26
N ILE A 121 11.47 -1.00 -6.00
CA ILE A 121 10.80 0.24 -5.58
C ILE A 121 10.05 0.07 -4.26
N PRO A 122 9.17 -0.95 -4.07
CA PRO A 122 8.58 -1.24 -2.78
C PRO A 122 9.59 -1.53 -1.67
N LEU A 123 10.67 -2.24 -1.95
CA LEU A 123 11.71 -2.53 -0.97
C LEU A 123 12.45 -1.26 -0.52
N ILE A 124 12.77 -0.36 -1.46
CA ILE A 124 13.35 0.95 -1.16
C ILE A 124 12.37 1.77 -0.31
N SER A 125 11.09 1.79 -0.68
CA SER A 125 10.04 2.48 0.07
C SER A 125 9.91 1.94 1.50
N TYR A 126 9.97 0.61 1.67
CA TYR A 126 9.99 -0.02 2.98
C TYR A 126 11.21 0.41 3.80
N SER A 127 12.40 0.39 3.20
CA SER A 127 13.65 0.79 3.86
C SER A 127 13.61 2.25 4.32
N ILE A 128 13.08 3.14 3.49
CA ILE A 128 12.87 4.56 3.82
C ILE A 128 11.92 4.70 5.01
N CYS A 129 10.78 3.99 5.00
CA CYS A 129 9.83 4.04 6.10
C CYS A 129 10.41 3.51 7.41
N VAL A 130 11.18 2.41 7.36
CA VAL A 130 11.89 1.85 8.54
C VAL A 130 12.92 2.85 9.09
N PHE A 131 13.65 3.52 8.20
CA PHE A 131 14.58 4.59 8.59
C PHE A 131 13.83 5.74 9.29
N CYS A 132 12.71 6.18 8.73
CA CYS A 132 11.85 7.18 9.36
C CYS A 132 11.34 6.72 10.75
N ILE A 133 10.94 5.45 10.89
CA ILE A 133 10.51 4.87 12.17
C ILE A 133 11.63 4.94 13.21
N PHE A 134 12.87 4.64 12.82
CA PHE A 134 14.02 4.75 13.71
C PHE A 134 14.18 6.17 14.26
N PHE A 135 14.02 7.20 13.42
CA PHE A 135 14.06 8.59 13.88
C PHE A 135 12.93 8.92 14.83
N VAL A 136 11.69 8.55 14.48
CA VAL A 136 10.52 8.76 15.36
C VAL A 136 10.75 8.08 16.71
N TYR A 137 11.26 6.85 16.70
CA TYR A 137 11.53 6.09 17.91
C TYR A 137 12.60 6.77 18.78
N ARG A 138 13.72 7.21 18.18
CA ARG A 138 14.81 7.88 18.89
C ARG A 138 14.34 9.17 19.55
N ILE A 139 13.56 9.98 18.83
CA ILE A 139 13.00 11.23 19.36
C ILE A 139 11.98 10.93 20.46
N ASN A 140 11.13 9.94 20.26
CA ASN A 140 10.07 9.62 21.23
C ASN A 140 10.61 8.98 22.51
N LYS A 141 11.82 8.40 22.52
CA LYS A 141 12.49 7.90 23.74
C LYS A 141 12.59 8.98 24.79
N VAL A 142 12.83 10.23 24.38
CA VAL A 142 12.94 11.39 25.29
C VAL A 142 11.56 11.97 25.62
N ARG A 143 10.60 11.91 24.70
CA ARG A 143 9.37 12.73 24.74
C ARG A 143 8.10 11.99 25.13
N LYS A 144 8.06 10.67 24.96
CA LYS A 144 6.93 9.79 25.34
C LYS A 144 5.57 10.25 24.81
N SER A 145 5.51 10.62 23.53
CA SER A 145 4.30 11.12 22.88
C SER A 145 3.38 10.01 22.39
N PRO A 146 2.08 10.06 22.71
CA PRO A 146 1.09 9.10 22.18
C PRO A 146 0.92 9.14 20.67
N SER A 147 1.12 10.31 20.02
CA SER A 147 1.03 10.42 18.55
C SER A 147 2.15 9.68 17.83
N ALA A 148 3.33 9.54 18.46
CA ALA A 148 4.46 8.82 17.87
C ALA A 148 4.13 7.36 17.57
N PHE A 149 3.38 6.68 18.41
CA PHE A 149 2.96 5.30 18.17
C PHE A 149 2.08 5.19 16.91
N VAL A 150 1.11 6.10 16.75
CA VAL A 150 0.25 6.11 15.56
C VAL A 150 1.05 6.44 14.31
N LEU A 151 2.06 7.33 14.40
CA LEU A 151 2.97 7.63 13.30
C LEU A 151 3.80 6.40 12.89
N ILE A 152 4.33 5.65 13.85
CA ILE A 152 5.06 4.40 13.59
C ILE A 152 4.14 3.40 12.88
N LEU A 153 2.91 3.20 13.35
CA LEU A 153 1.95 2.32 12.69
C LEU A 153 1.63 2.78 11.28
N PHE A 154 1.43 4.09 11.07
CA PHE A 154 1.19 4.64 9.75
C PHE A 154 2.34 4.34 8.78
N LEU A 155 3.59 4.60 9.20
CA LEU A 155 4.78 4.33 8.39
C LEU A 155 4.91 2.83 8.03
N LEU A 156 4.64 1.94 8.99
CA LEU A 156 4.63 0.49 8.75
C LEU A 156 3.52 0.09 7.77
N PHE A 157 2.31 0.61 7.94
CA PHE A 157 1.18 0.26 7.06
C PHE A 157 1.42 0.74 5.63
N VAL A 158 1.94 1.96 5.44
CA VAL A 158 2.33 2.44 4.11
C VAL A 158 3.36 1.53 3.48
N SER A 159 4.43 1.19 4.20
CA SER A 159 5.51 0.37 3.67
C SER A 159 5.06 -1.07 3.38
N VAL A 160 4.27 -1.68 4.27
CA VAL A 160 3.72 -3.02 4.09
C VAL A 160 2.71 -3.05 2.93
N ALA A 161 1.89 -2.00 2.75
CA ALA A 161 0.97 -1.92 1.61
C ALA A 161 1.71 -2.02 0.27
N TYR A 162 2.84 -1.31 0.13
CA TYR A 162 3.65 -1.37 -1.09
C TYR A 162 4.26 -2.73 -1.34
N VAL A 163 4.88 -3.31 -0.32
CA VAL A 163 5.51 -4.63 -0.44
C VAL A 163 4.46 -5.71 -0.68
N SER A 164 3.30 -5.63 0.00
CA SER A 164 2.19 -6.56 -0.19
C SER A 164 1.56 -6.48 -1.58
N ALA A 165 1.58 -5.30 -2.23
CA ALA A 165 1.07 -5.16 -3.59
C ALA A 165 1.84 -6.07 -4.59
N CYS A 166 3.14 -6.29 -4.36
CA CYS A 166 3.93 -7.20 -5.19
C CYS A 166 3.52 -8.66 -5.04
N GLY A 167 3.27 -9.11 -3.80
CA GLY A 167 2.82 -10.48 -3.53
C GLY A 167 1.37 -10.70 -3.96
N ALA A 168 0.47 -9.77 -3.66
CA ALA A 168 -0.93 -9.83 -4.04
C ALA A 168 -1.10 -9.92 -5.57
N ARG A 169 -0.24 -9.23 -6.32
CA ARG A 169 -0.21 -9.29 -7.77
C ARG A 169 0.16 -10.68 -8.31
N ARG A 170 0.94 -11.45 -7.56
CA ARG A 170 1.31 -12.83 -7.88
C ARG A 170 0.26 -13.86 -7.44
N GLY A 171 -0.84 -13.43 -6.84
CA GLY A 171 -1.88 -14.30 -6.28
C GLY A 171 -1.58 -14.78 -4.85
N GLU A 172 -0.48 -14.32 -4.23
CA GLU A 172 -0.12 -14.73 -2.88
C GLU A 172 -1.18 -14.24 -1.87
N GLU A 173 -1.72 -15.19 -1.11
CA GLU A 173 -2.92 -14.98 -0.30
C GLU A 173 -2.70 -14.04 0.89
N VAL A 174 -1.62 -14.26 1.64
CA VAL A 174 -1.29 -13.43 2.81
C VAL A 174 -1.03 -11.99 2.40
N SER A 175 -0.34 -11.80 1.27
CA SER A 175 -0.08 -10.47 0.70
C SER A 175 -1.37 -9.76 0.31
N THR A 176 -2.35 -10.47 -0.22
CA THR A 176 -3.64 -9.88 -0.58
C THR A 176 -4.38 -9.39 0.66
N TYR A 177 -4.46 -10.20 1.72
CA TYR A 177 -5.09 -9.77 2.98
C TYR A 177 -4.35 -8.60 3.63
N LEU A 178 -3.01 -8.64 3.64
CA LEU A 178 -2.21 -7.54 4.18
C LEU A 178 -2.35 -6.27 3.35
N LEU A 179 -2.41 -6.39 2.01
CA LEU A 179 -2.65 -5.23 1.13
C LEU A 179 -4.00 -4.58 1.43
N VAL A 180 -5.09 -5.36 1.49
CA VAL A 180 -6.43 -4.85 1.81
C VAL A 180 -6.44 -4.15 3.15
N LEU A 181 -5.91 -4.79 4.19
CA LEU A 181 -5.88 -4.24 5.54
C LEU A 181 -5.06 -2.95 5.59
N THR A 182 -3.86 -2.95 5.04
CA THR A 182 -2.93 -1.83 5.16
C THR A 182 -3.31 -0.66 4.26
N LEU A 183 -3.70 -0.91 2.99
CA LEU A 183 -4.11 0.13 2.05
C LEU A 183 -5.30 0.92 2.57
N VAL A 184 -6.37 0.22 2.96
CA VAL A 184 -7.60 0.86 3.45
C VAL A 184 -7.39 1.56 4.79
N SER A 185 -6.47 1.05 5.64
CA SER A 185 -6.17 1.68 6.93
C SER A 185 -5.25 2.90 6.83
N CYS A 186 -4.45 3.05 5.76
CA CYS A 186 -3.52 4.18 5.63
C CYS A 186 -4.17 5.56 5.80
N PRO A 187 -5.27 5.92 5.11
CA PRO A 187 -5.92 7.22 5.33
C PRO A 187 -6.42 7.40 6.77
N ILE A 188 -6.87 6.31 7.41
CA ILE A 188 -7.38 6.34 8.79
C ILE A 188 -6.23 6.61 9.76
N LEU A 189 -5.10 5.93 9.61
CA LEU A 189 -3.92 6.14 10.45
C LEU A 189 -3.35 7.55 10.27
N TYR A 190 -3.40 8.09 9.05
CA TYR A 190 -3.02 9.46 8.78
C TYR A 190 -3.85 10.47 9.59
N ILE A 191 -5.19 10.40 9.49
CA ILE A 191 -6.07 11.31 10.26
C ILE A 191 -6.03 11.03 11.76
N HIS A 192 -5.80 9.76 12.17
CA HIS A 192 -5.62 9.41 13.59
C HIS A 192 -4.34 10.03 14.16
N PHE A 193 -3.24 10.03 13.40
CA PHE A 193 -2.03 10.74 13.79
C PHE A 193 -2.31 12.24 13.98
N ILE A 194 -2.94 12.90 13.00
CA ILE A 194 -3.31 14.31 13.08
C ILE A 194 -4.19 14.57 14.30
N TYR A 195 -5.20 13.74 14.55
CA TYR A 195 -6.06 13.85 15.73
C TYR A 195 -5.28 13.79 17.03
N LYS A 196 -4.38 12.81 17.19
CA LYS A 196 -3.56 12.66 18.40
C LYS A 196 -2.56 13.80 18.58
N TYR A 197 -1.92 14.18 17.48
CA TYR A 197 -0.94 15.25 17.46
C TYR A 197 -1.56 16.60 17.90
N PHE A 198 -2.72 16.97 17.36
CA PHE A 198 -3.42 18.18 17.77
C PHE A 198 -4.03 18.08 19.17
N ALA A 199 -4.43 16.89 19.62
CA ALA A 199 -4.85 16.69 21.01
C ALA A 199 -3.71 16.94 22.02
N GLU A 200 -2.46 16.60 21.66
CA GLU A 200 -1.27 16.94 22.46
C GLU A 200 -1.00 18.45 22.50
N LEU A 201 -1.42 19.19 21.46
CA LEU A 201 -1.38 20.65 21.42
C LEU A 201 -2.60 21.32 22.09
N GLY A 202 -3.45 20.53 22.79
CA GLY A 202 -4.65 21.02 23.47
C GLY A 202 -5.87 21.24 22.57
N THR A 203 -5.80 20.91 21.28
CA THR A 203 -6.87 21.17 20.31
C THR A 203 -7.59 19.88 19.91
N LYS A 204 -8.92 19.83 20.08
CA LYS A 204 -9.76 18.71 19.64
C LYS A 204 -10.35 19.01 18.26
N LEU A 205 -9.89 18.33 17.21
CA LEU A 205 -10.36 18.55 15.84
C LEU A 205 -11.78 18.03 15.60
N PHE A 206 -12.06 16.80 16.04
CA PHE A 206 -13.35 16.12 15.86
C PHE A 206 -13.60 15.10 16.97
N LYS A 207 -14.79 14.44 16.96
CA LYS A 207 -15.17 13.46 17.98
C LYS A 207 -14.46 12.12 17.75
N LYS A 208 -13.91 11.49 18.80
CA LYS A 208 -13.22 10.18 18.74
C LYS A 208 -14.08 9.07 18.12
N LYS A 209 -15.41 9.14 18.25
CA LYS A 209 -16.34 8.16 17.66
C LYS A 209 -16.16 8.03 16.12
N ILE A 210 -15.82 9.13 15.44
CA ILE A 210 -15.59 9.12 13.97
C ILE A 210 -14.43 8.18 13.62
N LEU A 211 -13.31 8.24 14.37
CA LEU A 211 -12.19 7.33 14.14
C LEU A 211 -12.59 5.85 14.33
N ILE A 212 -13.37 5.55 15.37
CA ILE A 212 -13.82 4.18 15.65
C ILE A 212 -14.64 3.65 14.48
N ILE A 213 -15.57 4.47 13.95
CA ILE A 213 -16.39 4.09 12.79
C ILE A 213 -15.53 3.87 11.55
N MET A 214 -14.53 4.73 11.30
CA MET A 214 -13.64 4.57 10.16
C MET A 214 -12.85 3.25 10.23
N TYR A 215 -12.41 2.80 11.41
CA TYR A 215 -11.68 1.53 11.57
C TYR A 215 -12.55 0.27 11.32
N ILE A 216 -13.87 0.39 11.29
CA ILE A 216 -14.75 -0.73 10.94
C ILE A 216 -14.60 -1.10 9.45
N LEU A 217 -14.36 -0.12 8.57
CA LEU A 217 -14.33 -0.33 7.12
C LEU A 217 -13.20 -1.29 6.66
N PRO A 218 -11.92 -1.13 7.07
CA PRO A 218 -10.89 -2.12 6.71
C PRO A 218 -11.18 -3.52 7.24
N LEU A 219 -11.84 -3.65 8.40
CA LEU A 219 -12.23 -4.95 8.93
C LEU A 219 -13.33 -5.60 8.10
N ILE A 220 -14.32 -4.83 7.64
CA ILE A 220 -15.37 -5.33 6.73
C ILE A 220 -14.74 -5.77 5.41
N ASN A 221 -13.86 -4.94 4.81
CA ASN A 221 -13.20 -5.29 3.55
C ASN A 221 -12.36 -6.57 3.69
N LEU A 222 -11.62 -6.71 4.79
CA LEU A 222 -10.84 -7.92 5.07
C LEU A 222 -11.73 -9.16 5.23
N LEU A 223 -12.88 -9.02 5.91
CA LEU A 223 -13.84 -10.11 6.07
C LEU A 223 -14.46 -10.52 4.72
N LEU A 224 -14.84 -9.55 3.89
CA LEU A 224 -15.35 -9.81 2.54
C LEU A 224 -14.30 -10.48 1.65
N GLU A 225 -13.06 -10.05 1.73
CA GLU A 225 -11.93 -10.69 1.03
C GLU A 225 -11.81 -12.16 1.45
N ALA A 226 -11.83 -12.46 2.76
CA ALA A 226 -11.73 -13.82 3.27
C ALA A 226 -12.91 -14.71 2.86
N LEU A 227 -14.13 -14.17 2.82
CA LEU A 227 -15.34 -14.94 2.51
C LEU A 227 -15.57 -15.15 1.02
N LEU A 228 -15.16 -14.21 0.19
CA LEU A 228 -15.51 -14.17 -1.24
C LEU A 228 -14.33 -14.47 -2.17
N SER A 229 -13.08 -14.42 -1.71
CA SER A 229 -11.89 -14.59 -2.56
C SER A 229 -11.86 -15.87 -3.37
N ASN A 230 -12.45 -16.95 -2.85
CA ASN A 230 -12.50 -18.26 -3.50
C ASN A 230 -13.70 -18.44 -4.45
N ARG A 231 -14.55 -17.42 -4.62
CA ARG A 231 -15.69 -17.50 -5.54
C ARG A 231 -15.29 -17.03 -6.93
N LEU A 232 -15.68 -17.76 -7.95
CA LEU A 232 -15.51 -17.39 -9.36
C LEU A 232 -16.09 -15.98 -9.58
N ASN A 233 -15.29 -15.08 -10.20
CA ASN A 233 -15.61 -13.68 -10.53
C ASN A 233 -15.63 -12.66 -9.35
N SER A 234 -15.19 -13.02 -8.15
CA SER A 234 -15.19 -12.07 -7.02
C SER A 234 -13.95 -11.14 -7.00
N SER A 235 -12.86 -11.50 -7.66
CA SER A 235 -11.58 -10.78 -7.57
C SER A 235 -11.67 -9.33 -8.05
N ALA A 236 -12.30 -9.08 -9.21
CA ALA A 236 -12.49 -7.72 -9.74
C ALA A 236 -13.43 -6.90 -8.85
N PHE A 237 -14.53 -7.50 -8.36
CA PHE A 237 -15.44 -6.85 -7.44
C PHE A 237 -14.74 -6.43 -6.13
N LEU A 238 -13.95 -7.32 -5.53
CA LEU A 238 -13.23 -7.07 -4.29
C LEU A 238 -12.15 -5.99 -4.48
N SER A 239 -11.40 -6.03 -5.59
CA SER A 239 -10.45 -4.98 -5.94
C SER A 239 -11.13 -3.61 -6.04
N ASN A 240 -12.23 -3.52 -6.79
CA ASN A 240 -13.00 -2.28 -6.93
C ASN A 240 -13.54 -1.79 -5.58
N LEU A 241 -14.07 -2.68 -4.74
CA LEU A 241 -14.56 -2.35 -3.41
C LEU A 241 -13.46 -1.76 -2.52
N ASN A 242 -12.27 -2.36 -2.53
CA ASN A 242 -11.12 -1.88 -1.76
C ASN A 242 -10.66 -0.50 -2.23
N LEU A 243 -10.59 -0.27 -3.56
CA LEU A 243 -10.22 1.02 -4.15
C LEU A 243 -11.26 2.11 -3.88
N ILE A 244 -12.55 1.80 -3.99
CA ILE A 244 -13.63 2.73 -3.67
C ILE A 244 -13.60 3.06 -2.16
N SER A 245 -13.39 2.06 -1.30
CA SER A 245 -13.26 2.28 0.15
C SER A 245 -12.09 3.20 0.47
N PHE A 246 -10.94 2.99 -0.15
CA PHE A 246 -9.77 3.86 -0.02
C PHE A 246 -10.10 5.29 -0.46
N PHE A 247 -10.71 5.47 -1.63
CA PHE A 247 -11.11 6.77 -2.16
C PHE A 247 -12.06 7.52 -1.21
N VAL A 248 -13.12 6.86 -0.74
CA VAL A 248 -14.08 7.42 0.22
C VAL A 248 -13.38 7.85 1.53
N LEU A 249 -12.43 7.05 2.01
CA LEU A 249 -11.66 7.39 3.21
C LEU A 249 -10.76 8.61 2.98
N VAL A 250 -10.07 8.72 1.84
CA VAL A 250 -9.25 9.89 1.52
C VAL A 250 -10.11 11.15 1.43
N LEU A 251 -11.30 11.08 0.82
CA LEU A 251 -12.25 12.20 0.81
C LEU A 251 -12.70 12.56 2.23
N THR A 252 -13.05 11.56 3.05
CA THR A 252 -13.46 11.79 4.45
C THR A 252 -12.35 12.47 5.25
N VAL A 253 -11.11 12.03 5.09
CA VAL A 253 -9.93 12.64 5.72
C VAL A 253 -9.79 14.10 5.29
N SER A 254 -9.90 14.38 3.99
CA SER A 254 -9.83 15.74 3.44
C SER A 254 -10.90 16.66 4.04
N ILE A 255 -12.14 16.17 4.16
CA ILE A 255 -13.24 16.90 4.78
C ILE A 255 -12.97 17.16 6.27
N LEU A 256 -12.49 16.17 7.02
CA LEU A 256 -12.17 16.31 8.44
C LEU A 256 -11.05 17.33 8.69
N ILE A 257 -10.00 17.31 7.85
CA ILE A 257 -8.92 18.29 7.92
C ILE A 257 -9.47 19.69 7.63
N HIS A 258 -10.27 19.85 6.58
CA HIS A 258 -10.87 21.13 6.24
C HIS A 258 -11.77 21.71 7.35
N GLN A 259 -12.60 20.85 7.96
CA GLN A 259 -13.40 21.23 9.13
C GLN A 259 -12.51 21.62 10.31
N GLY A 260 -11.39 20.93 10.52
CA GLY A 260 -10.39 21.26 11.54
C GLY A 260 -9.79 22.66 11.33
N ILE A 261 -9.40 22.98 10.08
CA ILE A 261 -8.85 24.31 9.72
C ILE A 261 -9.83 25.45 10.08
N ARG A 262 -11.14 25.21 9.90
CA ARG A 262 -12.18 26.21 10.26
C ARG A 262 -12.34 26.39 11.77
N LYS A 263 -12.09 25.36 12.56
CA LYS A 263 -12.27 25.37 14.04
C LYS A 263 -11.07 25.92 14.80
N ILE A 264 -9.87 25.82 14.25
CA ILE A 264 -8.64 26.24 14.93
C ILE A 264 -8.55 27.77 14.91
N LYS A 265 -8.38 28.36 16.12
CA LYS A 265 -8.20 29.81 16.30
C LYS A 265 -6.73 30.25 16.22
N HIS A 266 -5.80 29.40 16.67
CA HIS A 266 -4.37 29.71 16.66
C HIS A 266 -3.77 29.63 15.25
N ASN A 267 -3.18 30.72 14.78
CA ASN A 267 -2.67 30.84 13.42
C ASN A 267 -1.58 29.80 13.10
N GLU A 268 -0.68 29.52 14.02
CA GLU A 268 0.38 28.51 13.83
C GLU A 268 -0.19 27.10 13.61
N GLN A 269 -1.09 26.65 14.51
CA GLN A 269 -1.74 25.36 14.39
C GLN A 269 -2.58 25.26 13.09
N LYS A 270 -3.23 26.36 12.73
CA LYS A 270 -3.99 26.45 11.46
C LYS A 270 -3.09 26.32 10.24
N SER A 271 -1.91 26.96 10.27
CA SER A 271 -0.90 26.85 9.19
C SER A 271 -0.39 25.42 9.05
N ILE A 272 -0.07 24.75 10.16
CA ILE A 272 0.35 23.34 10.16
C ILE A 272 -0.74 22.46 9.51
N LEU A 273 -2.00 22.63 9.93
CA LEU A 273 -3.08 21.80 9.39
C LEU A 273 -3.35 22.08 7.91
N LYS A 274 -3.14 23.31 7.43
CA LYS A 274 -3.18 23.65 5.99
C LYS A 274 -2.06 22.93 5.22
N ILE A 275 -0.83 22.92 5.73
CA ILE A 275 0.29 22.20 5.12
C ILE A 275 -0.05 20.71 5.01
N LEU A 276 -0.55 20.10 6.09
CA LEU A 276 -0.98 18.70 6.07
C LEU A 276 -2.12 18.44 5.08
N ALA A 277 -3.05 19.40 4.89
CA ALA A 277 -4.08 19.31 3.86
C ALA A 277 -3.49 19.29 2.44
N TYR A 278 -2.55 20.20 2.14
CA TYR A 278 -1.87 20.22 0.85
C TYR A 278 -1.07 18.94 0.59
N ILE A 279 -0.37 18.42 1.61
CA ILE A 279 0.37 17.17 1.51
C ILE A 279 -0.57 16.00 1.23
N ASN A 280 -1.74 15.94 1.89
CA ASN A 280 -2.76 14.92 1.64
C ASN A 280 -3.21 14.93 0.17
N ILE A 281 -3.52 16.12 -0.37
CA ILE A 281 -3.92 16.28 -1.76
C ILE A 281 -2.76 15.87 -2.69
N LEU A 282 -1.56 16.41 -2.51
CA LEU A 282 -0.41 16.14 -3.36
C LEU A 282 -0.06 14.64 -3.42
N SER A 283 -0.22 13.93 -2.30
CA SER A 283 0.18 12.54 -2.21
C SER A 283 -0.88 11.56 -2.72
N PHE A 284 -2.15 11.80 -2.44
CA PHE A 284 -3.20 10.88 -2.84
C PHE A 284 -3.85 11.21 -4.18
N SER A 285 -3.87 12.48 -4.62
CA SER A 285 -4.53 12.84 -5.87
C SER A 285 -3.92 12.17 -7.10
N PRO A 286 -2.59 12.04 -7.27
CA PRO A 286 -2.04 11.33 -8.41
C PRO A 286 -2.49 9.86 -8.46
N PHE A 287 -2.48 9.18 -7.30
CA PHE A 287 -2.93 7.80 -7.21
C PHE A 287 -4.43 7.66 -7.55
N ILE A 288 -5.27 8.58 -7.07
CA ILE A 288 -6.71 8.57 -7.35
C ILE A 288 -6.98 8.89 -8.82
N ILE A 289 -6.37 9.94 -9.38
CA ILE A 289 -6.64 10.43 -10.73
C ILE A 289 -6.10 9.48 -11.81
N PHE A 290 -4.89 8.95 -11.61
CA PHE A 290 -4.21 8.17 -12.65
C PHE A 290 -4.31 6.65 -12.46
N PHE A 291 -4.73 6.17 -11.28
CA PHE A 291 -4.93 4.76 -11.01
C PHE A 291 -6.37 4.42 -10.64
N VAL A 292 -6.90 4.94 -9.51
CA VAL A 292 -8.20 4.48 -8.99
C VAL A 292 -9.35 4.77 -9.96
N ILE A 293 -9.49 6.02 -10.43
CA ILE A 293 -10.59 6.43 -11.33
C ILE A 293 -10.49 5.70 -12.68
N PRO A 294 -9.34 5.69 -13.38
CA PRO A 294 -9.23 5.01 -14.66
C PRO A 294 -9.41 3.49 -14.55
N TYR A 295 -8.92 2.86 -13.48
CA TYR A 295 -9.10 1.44 -13.24
C TYR A 295 -10.58 1.08 -13.05
N VAL A 296 -11.28 1.80 -12.17
CA VAL A 296 -12.69 1.49 -11.84
C VAL A 296 -13.64 1.79 -12.99
N LEU A 297 -13.39 2.84 -13.80
CA LEU A 297 -14.31 3.29 -14.85
C LEU A 297 -13.98 2.74 -16.23
N PHE A 298 -12.70 2.52 -16.55
CA PHE A 298 -12.24 2.26 -17.93
C PHE A 298 -11.37 1.00 -18.04
N ASP A 299 -11.06 0.33 -16.93
CA ASP A 299 -10.11 -0.81 -16.86
C ASP A 299 -8.73 -0.48 -17.47
N LYS A 300 -8.36 0.81 -17.46
CA LYS A 300 -7.08 1.34 -17.93
C LYS A 300 -6.47 2.17 -16.81
N TYR A 301 -5.16 2.03 -16.60
CA TYR A 301 -4.50 2.75 -15.50
C TYR A 301 -2.99 2.89 -15.73
N LEU A 302 -2.39 3.92 -15.11
CA LEU A 302 -0.94 4.00 -14.97
C LEU A 302 -0.48 3.06 -13.85
N SER A 303 0.71 2.50 -14.03
CA SER A 303 1.30 1.62 -13.02
C SER A 303 1.26 2.26 -11.63
N PRO A 304 0.67 1.60 -10.63
CA PRO A 304 0.64 2.12 -9.26
C PRO A 304 2.04 2.30 -8.67
N PHE A 305 3.03 1.58 -9.17
CA PHE A 305 4.43 1.72 -8.73
C PHE A 305 5.04 3.06 -9.15
N SER A 306 4.72 3.56 -10.34
CA SER A 306 5.15 4.91 -10.77
C SER A 306 4.55 6.00 -9.89
N LEU A 307 3.35 5.78 -9.37
CA LEU A 307 2.64 6.72 -8.50
C LEU A 307 3.06 6.58 -7.02
N ALA A 308 3.77 5.52 -6.67
CA ALA A 308 4.22 5.24 -5.31
C ALA A 308 5.08 6.36 -4.72
N ALA A 309 5.93 7.00 -5.53
CA ALA A 309 6.78 8.08 -5.09
C ALA A 309 6.01 9.26 -4.47
N PHE A 310 4.83 9.57 -4.98
CA PHE A 310 3.97 10.64 -4.44
C PHE A 310 3.46 10.32 -3.04
N THR A 311 3.17 9.06 -2.75
CA THR A 311 2.68 8.69 -1.41
C THR A 311 3.77 8.71 -0.35
N LEU A 312 5.07 8.64 -0.72
CA LEU A 312 6.18 8.83 0.21
C LEU A 312 6.30 10.26 0.73
N VAL A 313 5.69 11.24 0.05
CA VAL A 313 5.66 12.63 0.53
C VAL A 313 4.98 12.73 1.90
N ILE A 314 3.94 11.89 2.16
CA ILE A 314 3.26 11.89 3.48
C ILE A 314 4.19 11.42 4.60
N PRO A 315 4.84 10.23 4.54
CA PRO A 315 5.79 9.82 5.56
C PRO A 315 6.84 10.86 5.89
N PHE A 316 7.49 11.41 4.88
CA PHE A 316 8.52 12.43 5.07
C PHE A 316 7.98 13.69 5.75
N SER A 317 6.84 14.18 5.30
CA SER A 317 6.26 15.40 5.85
C SER A 317 5.74 15.21 7.28
N LEU A 318 5.16 14.05 7.61
CA LEU A 318 4.71 13.75 8.97
C LEU A 318 5.89 13.59 9.92
N VAL A 319 6.96 12.91 9.49
CA VAL A 319 8.18 12.79 10.29
C VAL A 319 8.82 14.17 10.50
N TYR A 320 8.95 14.96 9.44
CA TYR A 320 9.43 16.33 9.52
C TYR A 320 8.58 17.17 10.49
N GLN A 321 7.26 17.12 10.35
CA GLN A 321 6.34 17.84 11.24
C GLN A 321 6.44 17.36 12.70
N PHE A 322 6.57 16.04 12.90
CA PHE A 322 6.78 15.46 14.21
C PHE A 322 8.11 15.88 14.82
N MET A 323 9.16 16.01 14.01
CA MET A 323 10.48 16.47 14.43
C MET A 323 10.48 17.95 14.76
N THR A 324 10.00 18.80 13.85
CA THR A 324 10.08 20.26 13.96
C THR A 324 9.25 20.81 15.09
N ASN A 325 7.99 20.45 15.24
CA ASN A 325 7.13 21.00 16.31
C ASN A 325 7.52 20.55 17.71
N ARG A 326 8.45 19.63 17.83
CA ARG A 326 9.00 19.20 19.12
C ARG A 326 10.44 19.63 19.37
N LEU A 327 11.08 20.11 18.32
CA LEU A 327 12.34 20.89 18.44
C LEU A 327 12.05 22.37 18.72
N TYR A 328 10.78 22.82 18.63
CA TYR A 328 10.40 24.21 18.88
C TYR A 328 10.27 24.53 20.40
N ASN A 329 11.37 24.51 21.03
CA ASN A 329 12.03 25.75 21.49
C ASN A 329 12.94 26.28 20.37
N ILE A 330 12.37 26.67 19.23
CA ILE A 330 13.12 27.16 18.05
C ILE A 330 13.86 28.47 18.35
N ASP A 331 13.37 29.30 19.23
CA ASP A 331 14.16 30.45 19.70
C ASP A 331 15.53 30.04 20.23
N PHE A 332 15.65 28.79 20.73
CA PHE A 332 16.92 28.25 21.19
C PHE A 332 17.80 27.70 20.05
N VAL A 333 17.24 27.09 19.00
CA VAL A 333 18.02 26.51 17.89
C VAL A 333 18.42 27.58 16.88
N VAL A 334 17.51 28.49 16.53
CA VAL A 334 17.84 29.65 15.66
C VAL A 334 18.78 30.62 16.39
N GLY A 335 18.63 30.78 17.71
CA GLY A 335 19.58 31.51 18.55
C GLY A 335 20.96 30.86 18.55
N ARG A 336 21.08 29.54 18.61
CA ARG A 336 22.37 28.82 18.50
C ARG A 336 22.96 28.86 17.10
N LEU A 337 22.18 28.68 16.03
CA LEU A 337 22.66 28.82 14.67
C LEU A 337 23.14 30.25 14.36
N LYS A 338 22.48 31.27 14.91
CA LYS A 338 22.97 32.65 14.85
C LYS A 338 24.24 32.89 15.70
N TYR A 339 24.39 32.13 16.78
CA TYR A 339 25.55 32.30 17.70
C TYR A 339 26.79 31.52 17.25
N TYR A 340 26.66 30.42 16.50
CA TYR A 340 27.75 29.60 16.00
C TYR A 340 27.96 29.72 14.48
N GLY A 341 27.18 30.53 13.81
CA GLY A 341 27.26 30.79 12.37
C GLY A 341 28.02 32.08 12.00
N PHE A 342 28.73 32.64 12.97
CA PHE A 342 29.69 33.72 12.79
C PHE A 342 31.07 33.28 13.28
#